data_d0fc51fa015498cf986947c8b63cee3d
#
_entry.id   d0fc51fa015498cf986947c8b63cee3d
#
_cell.length_a   1.000
_cell.length_b   1.000
_cell.length_c   1.000
_cell.angle_alpha   90.00
_cell.angle_beta   90.00
_cell.angle_gamma   90.00
#
_symmetry.space_group_name_H-M   'P 1'
#
loop_
_entity.id
_entity.type
_entity.pdbx_description
1 polymer ?
#
loop_
_entity_poly.entity_id
_entity_poly.type
_entity_poly.pdbx_seq_one_letter_code
_entity_poly.pdbx_strand_id
1 'polypeptide(L)'
;IQGVKVLDNVFLSDPIDSFYAARREHGTIVAMACHEPEESCFCKVFGIDCAEPAADVATWMVDGELYWKALTDKGEALTKAVESLLTEADGTDAEKLETEKTAIRAIVEKLPYSDLSLEGWNGDALTEKFNSPVWEELYKPCLACGTCTFVCPTCQCYDIKDYDTGHGVKRYRCWDSCM
;
A
#
# COMPACT_ATOMS: atom_id res chain seq x y z
N ILE A 1 -0.75 6.45 1.10
CA ILE A 1 0.45 7.26 1.44
C ILE A 1 1.22 6.70 2.65
N GLN A 2 0.56 6.08 3.66
CA GLN A 2 1.29 5.56 4.83
C GLN A 2 2.37 4.54 4.44
N GLY A 3 2.06 3.57 3.57
CA GLY A 3 3.05 2.63 3.06
C GLY A 3 4.21 3.29 2.30
N VAL A 4 3.92 4.36 1.55
CA VAL A 4 4.95 5.14 0.86
C VAL A 4 5.86 5.88 1.86
N LYS A 5 5.34 6.34 3.00
CA LYS A 5 6.16 6.95 4.06
C LYS A 5 7.14 5.94 4.68
N VAL A 6 6.78 4.67 4.74
CA VAL A 6 7.73 3.62 5.16
C VAL A 6 8.87 3.49 4.16
N LEU A 7 8.58 3.53 2.86
CA LEU A 7 9.59 3.57 1.80
C LEU A 7 10.46 4.85 1.87
N ASP A 8 9.83 5.99 2.16
CA ASP A 8 10.54 7.27 2.35
C ASP A 8 11.61 7.14 3.46
N ASN A 9 11.30 6.47 4.57
CA ASN A 9 12.25 6.25 5.66
C ASN A 9 13.48 5.43 5.24
N VAL A 10 13.34 4.57 4.24
CA VAL A 10 14.43 3.72 3.72
C VAL A 10 15.23 4.48 2.65
N PHE A 11 14.55 5.03 1.65
CA PHE A 11 15.21 5.54 0.44
C PHE A 11 15.56 7.03 0.50
N LEU A 12 15.01 7.79 1.45
CA LEU A 12 15.35 9.19 1.67
C LEU A 12 16.29 9.40 2.88
N SER A 13 16.73 8.33 3.55
CA SER A 13 17.79 8.38 4.56
C SER A 13 19.17 8.56 3.90
N ASP A 14 20.18 8.92 4.69
CA ASP A 14 21.55 9.11 4.19
C ASP A 14 22.24 7.73 3.94
N PRO A 15 22.78 7.49 2.73
CA PRO A 15 22.76 8.31 1.53
C PRO A 15 21.41 8.26 0.77
N ILE A 16 20.90 9.42 0.40
CA ILE A 16 19.63 9.53 -0.32
C ILE A 16 19.69 8.82 -1.68
N ASP A 17 18.70 7.97 -1.95
CA ASP A 17 18.49 7.42 -3.28
C ASP A 17 17.87 8.47 -4.21
N SER A 18 18.69 9.06 -5.06
CA SER A 18 18.28 10.15 -5.96
C SER A 18 17.21 9.74 -6.98
N PHE A 19 17.20 8.47 -7.41
CA PHE A 19 16.20 7.99 -8.35
C PHE A 19 14.83 7.82 -7.68
N TYR A 20 14.81 7.33 -6.44
CA TYR A 20 13.60 7.27 -5.65
C TYR A 20 13.09 8.68 -5.34
N ALA A 21 13.95 9.56 -4.85
CA ALA A 21 13.61 10.94 -4.52
C ALA A 21 12.97 11.68 -5.70
N ALA A 22 13.55 11.59 -6.90
CA ALA A 22 13.02 12.22 -8.10
C ALA A 22 11.61 11.69 -8.44
N ARG A 23 11.39 10.36 -8.38
CA ARG A 23 10.06 9.78 -8.62
C ARG A 23 9.05 10.17 -7.56
N ARG A 24 9.49 10.19 -6.31
CA ARG A 24 8.64 10.57 -5.16
C ARG A 24 8.20 12.03 -5.23
N GLU A 25 9.10 12.91 -5.66
CA GLU A 25 8.80 14.33 -5.84
C GLU A 25 7.78 14.57 -6.97
N HIS A 26 7.95 13.89 -8.12
CA HIS A 26 7.12 14.12 -9.30
C HIS A 26 5.87 13.23 -9.35
N GLY A 27 5.80 12.17 -8.55
CA GLY A 27 4.67 11.25 -8.53
C GLY A 27 3.44 11.87 -7.86
N THR A 28 2.26 11.65 -8.45
CA THR A 28 0.95 11.89 -7.84
C THR A 28 0.28 10.55 -7.57
N ILE A 29 -0.23 10.34 -6.36
CA ILE A 29 -0.82 9.07 -5.93
C ILE A 29 -2.34 9.22 -5.94
N VAL A 30 -2.99 8.42 -6.78
CA VAL A 30 -4.44 8.22 -6.76
C VAL A 30 -4.72 6.88 -6.10
N ALA A 31 -5.46 6.88 -5.00
CA ALA A 31 -5.82 5.66 -4.28
C ALA A 31 -7.32 5.44 -4.27
N MET A 32 -7.73 4.24 -4.64
CA MET A 32 -9.12 3.82 -4.57
C MET A 32 -9.42 3.23 -3.19
N ALA A 33 -10.54 3.62 -2.58
CA ALA A 33 -11.07 3.00 -1.38
C ALA A 33 -11.41 1.53 -1.66
N CYS A 34 -11.37 0.73 -0.61
CA CYS A 34 -11.84 -0.64 -0.69
C CYS A 34 -13.33 -0.63 -1.02
N HIS A 35 -13.71 -1.46 -1.98
CA HIS A 35 -15.09 -1.64 -2.39
C HIS A 35 -15.65 -2.99 -1.91
N GLU A 36 -14.82 -4.02 -1.88
CA GLU A 36 -15.20 -5.38 -1.51
C GLU A 36 -14.12 -6.00 -0.61
N PRO A 37 -14.27 -5.90 0.72
CA PRO A 37 -13.35 -6.54 1.65
C PRO A 37 -13.44 -8.06 1.61
N GLU A 38 -12.29 -8.72 1.64
CA GLU A 38 -12.14 -10.17 1.64
C GLU A 38 -11.96 -10.73 3.06
N GLU A 39 -12.28 -12.00 3.27
CA GLU A 39 -12.13 -12.68 4.57
C GLU A 39 -10.68 -12.64 5.12
N SER A 40 -9.70 -12.56 4.22
CA SER A 40 -8.27 -12.47 4.57
C SER A 40 -7.81 -11.06 4.91
N CYS A 41 -8.65 -10.04 4.83
CA CYS A 41 -8.27 -8.66 5.11
C CYS A 41 -8.02 -8.42 6.60
N PHE A 42 -7.00 -7.62 6.90
CA PHE A 42 -6.57 -7.26 8.25
C PHE A 42 -6.16 -5.77 8.38
N CYS A 43 -6.67 -4.90 7.52
CA CYS A 43 -6.32 -3.45 7.51
C CYS A 43 -6.58 -2.80 8.86
N LYS A 44 -7.68 -3.15 9.54
CA LYS A 44 -8.08 -2.61 10.85
C LYS A 44 -7.00 -2.82 11.91
N VAL A 45 -6.32 -3.97 11.90
CA VAL A 45 -5.25 -4.32 12.85
C VAL A 45 -4.09 -3.31 12.81
N PHE A 46 -3.84 -2.71 11.65
CA PHE A 46 -2.83 -1.68 11.44
C PHE A 46 -3.37 -0.25 11.49
N GLY A 47 -4.61 -0.07 11.94
CA GLY A 47 -5.26 1.25 12.01
C GLY A 47 -5.51 1.89 10.65
N ILE A 48 -5.64 1.09 9.60
CA ILE A 48 -5.91 1.56 8.24
C ILE A 48 -7.42 1.58 8.02
N ASP A 49 -7.98 2.78 7.80
CA ASP A 49 -9.36 2.94 7.32
C ASP A 49 -9.39 2.70 5.80
N CYS A 50 -9.86 1.53 5.41
CA CYS A 50 -9.92 1.13 4.01
C CYS A 50 -11.00 1.87 3.22
N ALA A 51 -11.95 2.52 3.90
CA ALA A 51 -12.98 3.36 3.29
C ALA A 51 -12.53 4.83 3.10
N GLU A 52 -11.37 5.23 3.65
CA GLU A 52 -10.85 6.59 3.56
C GLU A 52 -9.37 6.57 3.16
N PRO A 53 -9.06 6.37 1.87
CA PRO A 53 -7.68 6.24 1.43
C PRO A 53 -6.89 7.54 1.57
N ALA A 54 -5.72 7.46 2.19
CA ALA A 54 -4.79 8.58 2.32
C ALA A 54 -3.87 8.65 1.09
N ALA A 55 -4.15 9.57 0.17
CA ALA A 55 -3.44 9.75 -1.10
C ALA A 55 -3.37 11.23 -1.49
N ASP A 56 -2.89 11.56 -2.69
CA ASP A 56 -3.06 12.89 -3.26
C ASP A 56 -4.48 13.08 -3.76
N VAL A 57 -5.05 12.01 -4.33
CA VAL A 57 -6.46 11.91 -4.69
C VAL A 57 -7.03 10.64 -4.12
N ALA A 58 -8.15 10.74 -3.44
CA ALA A 58 -8.96 9.59 -3.02
C ALA A 58 -10.10 9.36 -4.00
N THR A 59 -10.39 8.10 -4.28
CA THR A 59 -11.49 7.70 -5.16
C THR A 59 -12.32 6.60 -4.53
N TRP A 60 -13.61 6.57 -4.86
CA TRP A 60 -14.56 5.56 -4.40
C TRP A 60 -15.42 5.10 -5.56
N MET A 61 -15.76 3.83 -5.58
CA MET A 61 -16.75 3.28 -6.52
C MET A 61 -18.09 3.18 -5.80
N VAL A 62 -19.09 3.93 -6.25
CA VAL A 62 -20.43 3.94 -5.65
C VAL A 62 -21.46 3.83 -6.78
N ASP A 63 -22.33 2.83 -6.74
CA ASP A 63 -23.38 2.60 -7.75
C ASP A 63 -22.88 2.58 -9.22
N GLY A 64 -21.62 2.14 -9.44
CA GLY A 64 -21.00 2.09 -10.77
C GLY A 64 -20.40 3.40 -11.25
N GLU A 65 -20.41 4.44 -10.42
CA GLU A 65 -19.79 5.74 -10.65
C GLU A 65 -18.52 5.91 -9.83
N LEU A 66 -17.51 6.58 -10.38
CA LEU A 66 -16.25 6.87 -9.70
C LEU A 66 -16.31 8.26 -9.06
N TYR A 67 -16.34 8.28 -7.74
CA TYR A 67 -16.22 9.50 -6.96
C TYR A 67 -14.75 9.89 -6.81
N TRP A 68 -14.47 11.18 -6.88
CA TRP A 68 -13.11 11.73 -6.91
C TRP A 68 -12.98 12.88 -5.92
N LYS A 69 -11.92 12.89 -5.12
CA LYS A 69 -11.63 13.96 -4.17
C LYS A 69 -10.13 14.24 -4.10
N ALA A 70 -9.71 15.44 -4.46
CA ALA A 70 -8.35 15.91 -4.21
C ALA A 70 -8.13 16.12 -2.71
N LEU A 71 -6.96 15.70 -2.20
CA LEU A 71 -6.58 15.82 -0.80
C LEU A 71 -5.29 16.63 -0.59
N THR A 72 -4.55 16.91 -1.66
CA THR A 72 -3.29 17.68 -1.64
C THR A 72 -3.21 18.59 -2.87
N ASP A 73 -2.25 19.53 -2.86
CA ASP A 73 -1.99 20.41 -4.01
C ASP A 73 -1.68 19.63 -5.30
N LYS A 74 -1.00 18.47 -5.19
CA LYS A 74 -0.77 17.57 -6.33
C LYS A 74 -2.07 16.96 -6.84
N GLY A 75 -2.96 16.60 -5.92
CA GLY A 75 -4.29 16.10 -6.24
C GLY A 75 -5.13 17.16 -6.93
N GLU A 76 -5.09 18.39 -6.46
CA GLU A 76 -5.79 19.54 -7.09
C GLU A 76 -5.27 19.81 -8.51
N ALA A 77 -3.94 19.81 -8.69
CA ALA A 77 -3.32 19.97 -9.99
C ALA A 77 -3.75 18.88 -10.98
N LEU A 78 -3.80 17.63 -10.52
CA LEU A 78 -4.29 16.52 -11.34
C LEU A 78 -5.79 16.65 -11.63
N THR A 79 -6.60 17.01 -10.65
CA THR A 79 -8.06 17.24 -10.80
C THR A 79 -8.33 18.29 -11.87
N LYS A 80 -7.59 19.40 -11.85
CA LYS A 80 -7.69 20.44 -12.88
C LYS A 80 -7.31 19.93 -14.27
N ALA A 81 -6.31 19.05 -14.36
CA ALA A 81 -5.90 18.49 -15.65
C ALA A 81 -6.95 17.54 -16.27
N VAL A 82 -7.80 16.93 -15.46
CA VAL A 82 -8.87 16.01 -15.88
C VAL A 82 -10.28 16.60 -15.70
N GLU A 83 -10.41 17.90 -15.43
CA GLU A 83 -11.67 18.59 -15.12
C GLU A 83 -12.76 18.32 -16.17
N SER A 84 -12.38 18.22 -17.44
CA SER A 84 -13.33 17.93 -18.52
C SER A 84 -13.99 16.54 -18.45
N LEU A 85 -13.46 15.65 -17.62
CA LEU A 85 -13.96 14.28 -17.39
C LEU A 85 -14.78 14.18 -16.11
N LEU A 86 -14.82 15.23 -15.31
CA LEU A 86 -15.45 15.25 -13.99
C LEU A 86 -16.75 16.06 -14.05
N THR A 87 -17.69 15.67 -13.18
CA THR A 87 -18.94 16.40 -12.93
C THR A 87 -18.97 16.76 -11.44
N GLU A 88 -19.46 17.94 -11.11
CA GLU A 88 -19.63 18.33 -9.72
C GLU A 88 -20.64 17.41 -9.00
N ALA A 89 -20.23 16.89 -7.83
CA ALA A 89 -21.08 16.10 -6.97
C ALA A 89 -22.06 16.98 -6.19
N ASP A 90 -23.27 16.51 -5.99
CA ASP A 90 -24.28 17.18 -5.20
C ASP A 90 -24.43 16.61 -3.77
N GLY A 91 -25.42 17.12 -3.01
CA GLY A 91 -25.67 16.64 -1.63
C GLY A 91 -26.10 15.18 -1.57
N THR A 92 -26.81 14.67 -2.58
CA THR A 92 -27.23 13.28 -2.66
C THR A 92 -26.05 12.34 -2.88
N ASP A 93 -25.08 12.78 -3.68
CA ASP A 93 -23.84 12.05 -3.92
C ASP A 93 -23.00 11.93 -2.65
N ALA A 94 -22.93 13.00 -1.87
CA ALA A 94 -22.24 12.99 -0.57
C ALA A 94 -22.88 11.98 0.41
N GLU A 95 -24.21 11.90 0.46
CA GLU A 95 -24.93 10.96 1.30
C GLU A 95 -24.71 9.50 0.86
N LYS A 96 -24.73 9.22 -0.44
CA LYS A 96 -24.42 7.90 -0.99
C LYS A 96 -23.01 7.46 -0.63
N LEU A 97 -22.03 8.36 -0.79
CA LEU A 97 -20.63 8.09 -0.45
C LEU A 97 -20.46 7.74 1.04
N GLU A 98 -21.05 8.49 1.94
CA GLU A 98 -20.97 8.20 3.39
C GLU A 98 -21.70 6.90 3.77
N THR A 99 -22.78 6.58 3.07
CA THR A 99 -23.47 5.31 3.24
C THR A 99 -22.57 4.14 2.85
N GLU A 100 -21.91 4.21 1.71
CA GLU A 100 -20.96 3.20 1.23
C GLU A 100 -19.78 3.03 2.19
N LYS A 101 -19.15 4.12 2.60
CA LYS A 101 -18.05 4.10 3.59
C LYS A 101 -18.47 3.41 4.89
N THR A 102 -19.67 3.69 5.35
CA THR A 102 -20.21 3.08 6.57
C THR A 102 -20.44 1.58 6.39
N ALA A 103 -20.98 1.16 5.25
CA ALA A 103 -21.20 -0.23 4.92
C ALA A 103 -19.88 -1.02 4.87
N ILE A 104 -18.86 -0.49 4.21
CA ILE A 104 -17.52 -1.11 4.13
C ILE A 104 -16.88 -1.25 5.51
N ARG A 105 -16.91 -0.20 6.33
CA ARG A 105 -16.41 -0.26 7.73
C ARG A 105 -17.14 -1.35 8.55
N ALA A 106 -18.46 -1.46 8.40
CA ALA A 106 -19.24 -2.47 9.10
C ALA A 106 -18.92 -3.90 8.68
N ILE A 107 -18.51 -4.12 7.42
CA ILE A 107 -18.00 -5.41 6.95
C ILE A 107 -16.65 -5.71 7.59
N VAL A 108 -15.70 -4.77 7.50
CA VAL A 108 -14.32 -4.93 8.02
C VAL A 108 -14.31 -5.23 9.52
N GLU A 109 -15.21 -4.62 10.29
CA GLU A 109 -15.37 -4.90 11.74
C GLU A 109 -15.67 -6.37 12.07
N LYS A 110 -16.28 -7.11 11.17
CA LYS A 110 -16.74 -8.50 11.36
C LYS A 110 -15.81 -9.53 10.72
N LEU A 111 -14.74 -9.10 10.06
CA LEU A 111 -13.82 -10.02 9.38
C LEU A 111 -13.03 -10.86 10.40
N PRO A 112 -12.63 -12.09 10.04
CA PRO A 112 -11.99 -13.04 10.95
C PRO A 112 -10.71 -12.50 11.62
N TYR A 113 -9.98 -11.61 10.95
CA TYR A 113 -8.72 -11.05 11.43
C TYR A 113 -8.83 -9.63 12.01
N SER A 114 -10.04 -9.10 12.18
CA SER A 114 -10.26 -7.73 12.68
C SER A 114 -9.78 -7.50 14.13
N ASP A 115 -9.70 -8.56 14.93
CA ASP A 115 -9.34 -8.52 16.35
C ASP A 115 -7.94 -9.07 16.66
N LEU A 116 -7.09 -9.25 15.63
CA LEU A 116 -5.71 -9.68 15.84
C LEU A 116 -4.94 -8.65 16.69
N SER A 117 -4.22 -9.12 17.70
CA SER A 117 -3.35 -8.28 18.49
C SER A 117 -1.94 -8.22 17.92
N LEU A 118 -1.41 -7.00 17.81
CA LEU A 118 0.00 -6.74 17.46
C LEU A 118 0.89 -6.61 18.71
N GLU A 119 0.37 -6.91 19.90
CA GLU A 119 1.14 -6.87 21.14
C GLU A 119 2.31 -7.87 21.09
N GLY A 120 3.50 -7.39 21.46
CA GLY A 120 4.72 -8.19 21.43
C GLY A 120 5.36 -8.35 20.03
N TRP A 121 4.83 -7.66 19.00
CA TRP A 121 5.41 -7.67 17.64
C TRP A 121 6.29 -6.45 17.35
N ASN A 122 6.81 -5.79 18.41
CA ASN A 122 7.71 -4.65 18.28
C ASN A 122 8.75 -4.62 19.42
N GLY A 123 9.80 -3.84 19.22
CA GLY A 123 10.86 -3.64 20.20
C GLY A 123 11.49 -4.94 20.67
N ASP A 124 11.85 -4.97 21.97
CA ASP A 124 12.54 -6.12 22.57
C ASP A 124 11.70 -7.41 22.60
N ALA A 125 10.38 -7.28 22.67
CA ALA A 125 9.45 -8.42 22.63
C ALA A 125 9.50 -9.20 21.31
N LEU A 126 9.99 -8.59 20.23
CA LEU A 126 10.15 -9.26 18.94
C LEU A 126 11.13 -10.44 19.01
N THR A 127 12.16 -10.36 19.85
CA THR A 127 13.13 -11.44 20.05
C THR A 127 12.47 -12.70 20.59
N GLU A 128 11.50 -12.55 21.48
CA GLU A 128 10.72 -13.67 22.02
C GLU A 128 9.88 -14.36 20.94
N LYS A 129 9.23 -13.56 20.08
CA LYS A 129 8.49 -14.07 18.92
C LYS A 129 9.40 -14.77 17.90
N PHE A 130 10.58 -14.21 17.63
CA PHE A 130 11.56 -14.79 16.73
C PHE A 130 12.04 -16.17 17.21
N ASN A 131 12.23 -16.36 18.52
CA ASN A 131 12.67 -17.62 19.12
C ASN A 131 11.50 -18.57 19.48
N SER A 132 10.29 -18.27 19.06
CA SER A 132 9.11 -19.08 19.38
C SER A 132 9.20 -20.49 18.78
N PRO A 133 8.92 -21.56 19.53
CA PRO A 133 8.91 -22.93 19.00
C PRO A 133 7.83 -23.17 17.94
N VAL A 134 6.85 -22.27 17.79
CA VAL A 134 5.81 -22.36 16.75
C VAL A 134 6.41 -22.39 15.34
N TRP A 135 7.58 -21.80 15.14
CA TRP A 135 8.25 -21.82 13.84
C TRP A 135 8.64 -23.21 13.38
N GLU A 136 8.95 -24.13 14.33
CA GLU A 136 9.26 -25.52 14.01
C GLU A 136 8.09 -26.25 13.35
N GLU A 137 6.87 -25.90 13.70
CA GLU A 137 5.66 -26.43 13.07
C GLU A 137 5.35 -25.74 11.73
N LEU A 138 5.51 -24.42 11.69
CA LEU A 138 5.16 -23.63 10.51
C LEU A 138 6.06 -23.89 9.30
N TYR A 139 7.35 -24.21 9.49
CA TYR A 139 8.24 -24.46 8.36
C TYR A 139 8.16 -25.90 7.79
N LYS A 140 7.62 -26.87 8.53
CA LYS A 140 7.56 -28.28 8.11
C LYS A 140 6.96 -28.50 6.71
N PRO A 141 5.85 -27.84 6.32
CA PRO A 141 5.31 -27.98 4.97
C PRO A 141 6.03 -27.15 3.91
N CYS A 142 7.04 -26.37 4.30
CA CYS A 142 7.73 -25.45 3.40
C CYS A 142 8.61 -26.21 2.40
N LEU A 143 8.39 -26.00 1.11
CA LEU A 143 9.18 -26.55 0.01
C LEU A 143 10.37 -25.68 -0.39
N ALA A 144 10.62 -24.58 0.32
CA ALA A 144 11.65 -23.58 0.00
C ALA A 144 11.56 -23.04 -1.45
N CYS A 145 10.37 -22.91 -2.00
CA CYS A 145 10.16 -22.42 -3.36
C CYS A 145 10.33 -20.91 -3.54
N GLY A 146 10.45 -20.13 -2.45
CA GLY A 146 10.65 -18.69 -2.50
C GLY A 146 9.43 -17.84 -2.88
N THR A 147 8.30 -18.44 -3.23
CA THR A 147 7.12 -17.68 -3.70
C THR A 147 6.65 -16.65 -2.70
N CYS A 148 6.61 -16.97 -1.40
CA CYS A 148 6.16 -16.04 -0.36
C CYS A 148 7.08 -14.81 -0.21
N THR A 149 8.39 -14.96 -0.44
CA THR A 149 9.33 -13.83 -0.44
C THR A 149 9.25 -13.03 -1.72
N PHE A 150 9.04 -13.70 -2.86
CA PHE A 150 8.91 -13.04 -4.16
C PHE A 150 7.66 -12.16 -4.27
N VAL A 151 6.51 -12.61 -3.73
CA VAL A 151 5.24 -11.87 -3.78
C VAL A 151 5.02 -10.94 -2.58
N CYS A 152 5.96 -10.89 -1.63
CA CYS A 152 5.80 -10.11 -0.40
C CYS A 152 5.66 -8.61 -0.71
N PRO A 153 4.53 -7.96 -0.38
CA PRO A 153 4.31 -6.55 -0.68
C PRO A 153 5.16 -5.60 0.17
N THR A 154 5.75 -6.12 1.26
CA THR A 154 6.66 -5.36 2.12
C THR A 154 8.13 -5.49 1.72
N CYS A 155 8.45 -6.33 0.71
CA CYS A 155 9.81 -6.50 0.23
C CYS A 155 10.25 -5.26 -0.55
N GLN A 156 11.41 -4.72 -0.18
CA GLN A 156 12.02 -3.53 -0.80
C GLN A 156 13.36 -3.87 -1.46
N CYS A 157 13.69 -5.15 -1.54
CA CYS A 157 14.93 -5.63 -2.10
C CYS A 157 14.98 -5.39 -3.61
N TYR A 158 16.17 -5.09 -4.10
CA TYR A 158 16.45 -4.94 -5.52
C TYR A 158 17.82 -5.50 -5.85
N ASP A 159 17.99 -5.93 -7.08
CA ASP A 159 19.25 -6.37 -7.65
C ASP A 159 19.82 -5.30 -8.59
N ILE A 160 21.15 -5.20 -8.67
CA ILE A 160 21.87 -4.32 -9.59
C ILE A 160 22.48 -5.20 -10.68
N LYS A 161 22.07 -4.96 -11.92
CA LYS A 161 22.51 -5.72 -13.09
C LYS A 161 23.25 -4.84 -14.08
N ASP A 162 24.27 -5.40 -14.69
CA ASP A 162 24.99 -4.80 -15.80
C ASP A 162 24.62 -5.55 -17.09
N TYR A 163 24.23 -4.81 -18.10
CA TYR A 163 23.91 -5.33 -19.42
C TYR A 163 24.83 -4.70 -20.47
N ASP A 164 25.57 -5.53 -21.19
CA ASP A 164 26.37 -5.09 -22.32
C ASP A 164 25.46 -4.91 -23.54
N THR A 165 25.40 -3.69 -24.06
CA THR A 165 24.60 -3.33 -25.24
C THR A 165 25.37 -3.54 -26.55
N GLY A 166 26.64 -3.94 -26.52
CA GLY A 166 27.57 -3.94 -27.65
C GLY A 166 28.13 -2.53 -27.97
N HIS A 167 27.61 -1.48 -27.36
CA HIS A 167 28.06 -0.09 -27.49
C HIS A 167 28.42 0.55 -26.15
N GLY A 168 28.41 -0.23 -25.07
CA GLY A 168 28.68 0.18 -23.71
C GLY A 168 27.84 -0.61 -22.71
N VAL A 169 28.18 -0.46 -21.42
CA VAL A 169 27.48 -1.15 -20.33
C VAL A 169 26.37 -0.27 -19.78
N LYS A 170 25.16 -0.82 -19.70
CA LYS A 170 24.00 -0.22 -19.03
C LYS A 170 23.83 -0.85 -17.66
N ARG A 171 24.04 -0.09 -16.59
CA ARG A 171 23.70 -0.50 -15.22
C ARG A 171 22.26 -0.12 -14.91
N TYR A 172 21.51 -1.06 -14.36
CA TYR A 172 20.12 -0.83 -13.91
C TYR A 172 19.86 -1.63 -12.65
N ARG A 173 18.80 -1.30 -11.96
CA ARG A 173 18.26 -2.12 -10.87
C ARG A 173 16.83 -2.52 -11.16
N CYS A 174 16.48 -3.69 -10.68
CA CYS A 174 15.15 -4.25 -10.75
C CYS A 174 14.74 -4.79 -9.39
N TRP A 175 13.45 -4.87 -9.16
CA TRP A 175 12.93 -5.55 -7.98
C TRP A 175 13.44 -6.97 -7.92
N ASP A 176 13.75 -7.41 -6.71
CA ASP A 176 14.11 -8.79 -6.40
C ASP A 176 13.49 -9.17 -5.06
N SER A 177 13.66 -10.43 -4.64
CA SER A 177 13.17 -10.92 -3.35
C SER A 177 14.26 -10.87 -2.29
N CYS A 178 13.87 -11.17 -1.03
CA CYS A 178 14.81 -11.27 0.10
C CYS A 178 15.69 -12.53 0.05
N MET A 179 15.57 -13.37 -0.97
CA MET A 179 16.36 -14.59 -1.15
C MET A 179 17.28 -14.49 -2.33
#